data_2d68623b2b105dc22e8d43ea5eaea002
#
_entry.id   2d68623b2b105dc22e8d43ea5eaea002
#
_cell.length_a   1.000
_cell.length_b   1.000
_cell.length_c   1.000
_cell.angle_alpha   90.00
_cell.angle_beta   90.00
_cell.angle_gamma   90.00
#
_symmetry.space_group_name_H-M   'P 1'
#
loop_
_entity.id
_entity.type
_entity.pdbx_description
1 polymer ?
#
loop_
_entity_poly.entity_id
_entity_poly.type
_entity_poly.pdbx_seq_one_letter_code
_entity_poly.pdbx_strand_id
1 'polypeptide(L)'
;MKLLTKKLIPVVLFLVSVLGTQLAIAQADKIEGVWLNEEKDAKIQIYKAKDGRFYGKIIWLRDPMKNGKPKTDEKNPKENLKKQPLVDLLILKGFEADGNTYDDGTIYDPQNGKTYDCKITYKGKTLAIRGYIGISLFGRTTVWERIGS
;
A
#
# COMPACT_ATOMS: atom_id res chain seq x y z
N MET A 1 1.82 -26.33 -82.48
CA MET A 1 0.95 -25.93 -81.34
C MET A 1 1.80 -25.98 -80.07
N LYS A 2 2.28 -24.82 -79.60
CA LYS A 2 3.14 -24.73 -78.41
C LYS A 2 2.29 -24.43 -77.24
N LEU A 3 2.25 -25.35 -76.24
CA LEU A 3 1.63 -25.15 -74.93
C LEU A 3 2.53 -24.28 -74.10
N LEU A 4 2.04 -23.07 -73.80
CA LEU A 4 2.68 -22.19 -72.80
C LEU A 4 2.29 -22.66 -71.38
N THR A 5 3.23 -23.29 -70.69
CA THR A 5 3.11 -23.57 -69.28
C THR A 5 3.36 -22.28 -68.48
N LYS A 6 2.31 -21.70 -67.94
CA LYS A 6 2.43 -20.60 -66.96
C LYS A 6 2.94 -21.17 -65.62
N LYS A 7 4.17 -20.79 -65.25
CA LYS A 7 4.71 -21.05 -63.92
C LYS A 7 4.04 -20.12 -62.95
N LEU A 8 3.22 -20.71 -62.04
CA LEU A 8 2.72 -19.99 -60.85
C LEU A 8 3.86 -19.88 -59.84
N ILE A 9 4.25 -18.64 -59.55
CA ILE A 9 5.18 -18.34 -58.47
C ILE A 9 4.31 -18.22 -57.19
N PRO A 10 4.54 -19.04 -56.15
CA PRO A 10 3.84 -18.82 -54.88
C PRO A 10 4.42 -17.59 -54.18
N VAL A 11 3.58 -16.57 -54.05
CA VAL A 11 3.86 -15.42 -53.18
C VAL A 11 3.76 -15.90 -51.72
N VAL A 12 4.91 -16.15 -51.11
CA VAL A 12 5.00 -16.44 -49.69
C VAL A 12 4.78 -15.10 -48.96
N LEU A 13 3.59 -14.92 -48.43
CA LEU A 13 3.26 -13.80 -47.58
C LEU A 13 3.92 -14.04 -46.22
N PHE A 14 5.03 -13.33 -45.95
CA PHE A 14 5.71 -13.33 -44.67
C PHE A 14 4.89 -12.42 -43.73
N LEU A 15 4.00 -13.02 -42.94
CA LEU A 15 3.32 -12.34 -41.83
C LEU A 15 4.35 -12.15 -40.72
N VAL A 16 4.96 -10.97 -40.68
CA VAL A 16 5.73 -10.50 -39.53
C VAL A 16 4.74 -10.16 -38.42
N SER A 17 4.49 -11.11 -37.54
CA SER A 17 3.79 -10.85 -36.28
C SER A 17 4.71 -10.03 -35.40
N VAL A 18 4.50 -8.71 -35.42
CA VAL A 18 5.08 -7.80 -34.41
C VAL A 18 4.39 -8.14 -33.09
N LEU A 19 5.00 -9.02 -32.28
CA LEU A 19 4.66 -9.16 -30.87
C LEU A 19 5.06 -7.86 -30.19
N GLY A 20 4.11 -6.92 -30.14
CA GLY A 20 4.22 -5.76 -29.27
C GLY A 20 4.21 -6.27 -27.82
N THR A 21 5.37 -6.30 -27.19
CA THR A 21 5.48 -6.43 -25.74
C THR A 21 4.82 -5.20 -25.14
N GLN A 22 3.56 -5.31 -24.81
CA GLN A 22 2.89 -4.30 -23.98
C GLN A 22 3.55 -4.37 -22.61
N LEU A 23 4.41 -3.40 -22.31
CA LEU A 23 4.82 -3.13 -20.93
C LEU A 23 3.55 -2.71 -20.19
N ALA A 24 2.94 -3.66 -19.50
CA ALA A 24 1.86 -3.37 -18.57
C ALA A 24 2.49 -2.50 -17.47
N ILE A 25 2.27 -1.19 -17.55
CA ILE A 25 2.53 -0.30 -16.42
C ILE A 25 1.54 -0.75 -15.35
N ALA A 26 2.05 -1.40 -14.29
CA ALA A 26 1.23 -1.79 -13.17
C ALA A 26 0.61 -0.50 -12.59
N GLN A 27 -0.73 -0.38 -12.68
CA GLN A 27 -1.46 0.71 -12.03
C GLN A 27 -1.23 0.59 -10.53
N ALA A 28 -0.96 1.74 -9.87
CA ALA A 28 -0.92 1.81 -8.42
C ALA A 28 -2.24 1.27 -7.85
N ASP A 29 -2.15 0.45 -6.79
CA ASP A 29 -3.34 -0.06 -6.13
C ASP A 29 -4.08 1.08 -5.43
N LYS A 30 -5.40 0.96 -5.31
CA LYS A 30 -6.28 2.02 -4.80
C LYS A 30 -5.86 2.58 -3.44
N ILE A 31 -5.30 1.72 -2.57
CA ILE A 31 -4.87 2.11 -1.23
C ILE A 31 -3.50 2.79 -1.21
N GLU A 32 -2.67 2.61 -2.25
CA GLU A 32 -1.35 3.23 -2.31
C GLU A 32 -1.44 4.75 -2.33
N GLY A 33 -0.56 5.41 -1.60
CA GLY A 33 -0.50 6.86 -1.51
C GLY A 33 -0.33 7.36 -0.08
N VAL A 34 -0.60 8.64 0.12
CA VAL A 34 -0.44 9.33 1.41
C VAL A 34 -1.81 9.63 2.02
N TRP A 35 -1.92 9.30 3.29
CA TRP A 35 -3.15 9.43 4.06
C TRP A 35 -2.92 10.22 5.35
N LEU A 36 -3.82 11.15 5.65
CA LEU A 36 -3.85 11.91 6.89
C LEU A 36 -4.73 11.15 7.90
N ASN A 37 -4.21 10.88 9.08
CA ASN A 37 -4.98 10.21 10.13
C ASN A 37 -6.15 11.07 10.64
N GLU A 38 -7.05 10.45 11.41
CA GLU A 38 -8.27 11.12 11.92
C GLU A 38 -7.96 12.33 12.79
N GLU A 39 -6.91 12.26 13.61
CA GLU A 39 -6.44 13.34 14.48
C GLU A 39 -5.73 14.47 13.71
N LYS A 40 -5.46 14.27 12.43
CA LYS A 40 -4.77 15.21 11.52
C LYS A 40 -3.38 15.61 12.01
N ASP A 41 -2.71 14.71 12.72
CA ASP A 41 -1.39 14.95 13.30
C ASP A 41 -0.28 14.05 12.72
N ALA A 42 -0.64 13.09 11.87
CA ALA A 42 0.31 12.21 11.17
C ALA A 42 -0.11 11.97 9.71
N LYS A 43 0.87 11.92 8.81
CA LYS A 43 0.68 11.42 7.45
C LYS A 43 1.35 10.07 7.30
N ILE A 44 0.62 9.12 6.74
CA ILE A 44 1.03 7.74 6.55
C ILE A 44 1.13 7.45 5.05
N GLN A 45 2.28 6.98 4.60
CA GLN A 45 2.45 6.47 3.24
C GLN A 45 2.16 4.98 3.21
N ILE A 46 1.16 4.59 2.43
CA ILE A 46 0.84 3.19 2.16
C ILE A 46 1.43 2.79 0.81
N TYR A 47 2.08 1.64 0.76
CA TYR A 47 2.74 1.11 -0.42
C TYR A 47 2.64 -0.41 -0.48
N LYS A 48 2.72 -0.95 -1.70
CA LYS A 48 2.80 -2.39 -1.94
C LYS A 48 4.26 -2.83 -1.92
N ALA A 49 4.58 -3.81 -1.10
CA ALA A 49 5.92 -4.37 -1.02
C ALA A 49 6.12 -5.49 -2.05
N LYS A 50 7.36 -6.00 -2.15
CA LYS A 50 7.74 -7.06 -3.09
C LYS A 50 7.02 -8.39 -2.82
N ASP A 51 6.58 -8.63 -1.60
CA ASP A 51 5.77 -9.80 -1.21
C ASP A 51 4.29 -9.71 -1.66
N GLY A 52 3.91 -8.60 -2.32
CA GLY A 52 2.55 -8.33 -2.78
C GLY A 52 1.61 -7.80 -1.70
N ARG A 53 2.08 -7.66 -0.47
CA ARG A 53 1.31 -7.14 0.67
C ARG A 53 1.49 -5.65 0.83
N PHE A 54 0.55 -5.02 1.54
CA PHE A 54 0.56 -3.58 1.80
C PHE A 54 1.10 -3.28 3.18
N TYR A 55 1.87 -2.19 3.23
CA TYR A 55 2.54 -1.68 4.43
C TYR A 55 2.34 -0.17 4.49
N GLY A 56 2.42 0.39 5.70
CA GLY A 56 2.30 1.84 5.88
C GLY A 56 3.26 2.36 6.93
N LYS A 57 3.92 3.47 6.61
CA LYS A 57 4.86 4.14 7.51
C LYS A 57 4.47 5.59 7.74
N ILE A 58 4.77 6.10 8.92
CA ILE A 58 4.65 7.53 9.23
C ILE A 58 5.69 8.29 8.42
N ILE A 59 5.27 9.26 7.60
CA ILE A 59 6.19 10.11 6.84
C ILE A 59 6.22 11.55 7.33
N TRP A 60 5.27 11.94 8.16
CA TRP A 60 5.18 13.28 8.71
C TRP A 60 4.37 13.29 10.01
N LEU A 61 4.79 14.13 10.93
CA LEU A 61 4.07 14.45 12.16
C LEU A 61 3.87 15.97 12.25
N ARG A 62 2.72 16.43 12.78
CA ARG A 62 2.45 17.84 13.05
C ARG A 62 3.46 18.39 14.06
N ASP A 63 3.70 17.63 15.12
CA ASP A 63 4.64 17.95 16.18
C ASP A 63 5.74 16.89 16.22
N PRO A 64 6.78 17.00 15.36
CA PRO A 64 7.78 15.94 15.22
C PRO A 64 8.82 15.92 16.35
N MET A 65 8.85 16.97 17.19
CA MET A 65 9.88 17.16 18.21
C MET A 65 9.31 17.06 19.64
N LYS A 66 10.14 16.62 20.57
CA LYS A 66 9.89 16.61 22.01
C LYS A 66 11.19 17.02 22.70
N ASN A 67 11.14 18.12 23.50
CA ASN A 67 12.32 18.64 24.20
C ASN A 67 13.55 18.87 23.28
N GLY A 68 13.31 19.44 22.07
CA GLY A 68 14.36 19.74 21.09
C GLY A 68 14.94 18.53 20.34
N LYS A 69 14.38 17.35 20.52
CA LYS A 69 14.79 16.11 19.84
C LYS A 69 13.63 15.48 19.07
N PRO A 70 13.88 14.72 17.99
CA PRO A 70 12.84 13.96 17.30
C PRO A 70 12.10 13.03 18.27
N LYS A 71 10.76 12.99 18.14
CA LYS A 71 9.95 12.02 18.89
C LYS A 71 10.34 10.60 18.52
N THR A 72 10.43 9.74 19.52
CA THR A 72 10.78 8.34 19.41
C THR A 72 9.66 7.44 19.91
N ASP A 73 9.75 6.16 19.61
CA ASP A 73 8.77 5.14 19.98
C ASP A 73 8.92 4.71 21.45
N GLU A 74 8.82 5.65 22.36
CA GLU A 74 9.12 5.50 23.79
C GLU A 74 8.31 4.40 24.48
N LYS A 75 7.12 4.08 23.95
CA LYS A 75 6.22 3.07 24.52
C LYS A 75 6.34 1.71 23.86
N ASN A 76 7.32 1.52 22.96
CA ASN A 76 7.55 0.22 22.36
C ASN A 76 7.79 -0.84 23.44
N PRO A 77 7.13 -2.01 23.37
CA PRO A 77 7.32 -3.09 24.36
C PRO A 77 8.74 -3.68 24.31
N LYS A 78 9.47 -3.49 23.21
CA LYS A 78 10.87 -3.91 23.06
C LYS A 78 11.79 -2.74 23.40
N GLU A 79 12.57 -2.90 24.45
CA GLU A 79 13.44 -1.83 24.97
C GLU A 79 14.41 -1.28 23.91
N ASN A 80 14.98 -2.16 23.08
CA ASN A 80 15.92 -1.78 22.02
C ASN A 80 15.28 -0.96 20.88
N LEU A 81 13.95 -0.92 20.78
CA LEU A 81 13.22 -0.17 19.76
C LEU A 81 12.66 1.18 20.25
N LYS A 82 12.71 1.44 21.55
CA LYS A 82 12.16 2.70 22.13
C LYS A 82 12.86 3.97 21.63
N LYS A 83 14.09 3.86 21.14
CA LYS A 83 14.87 5.00 20.62
C LYS A 83 14.69 5.25 19.12
N GLN A 84 13.96 4.38 18.41
CA GLN A 84 13.72 4.60 16.99
C GLN A 84 12.79 5.80 16.77
N PRO A 85 13.04 6.64 15.74
CA PRO A 85 12.18 7.78 15.45
C PRO A 85 10.77 7.33 15.08
N LEU A 86 9.75 8.17 15.39
CA LEU A 86 8.38 7.95 14.93
C LEU A 86 8.23 8.22 13.43
N VAL A 87 8.96 9.21 12.88
CA VAL A 87 9.04 9.37 11.42
C VAL A 87 9.81 8.20 10.84
N ASP A 88 9.30 7.63 9.75
CA ASP A 88 9.71 6.38 9.11
C ASP A 88 9.33 5.09 9.86
N LEU A 89 8.63 5.19 11.00
CA LEU A 89 8.14 4.02 11.72
C LEU A 89 7.06 3.29 10.91
N LEU A 90 7.27 2.00 10.71
CA LEU A 90 6.30 1.12 10.07
C LEU A 90 5.17 0.78 11.06
N ILE A 91 3.95 1.28 10.79
CA ILE A 91 2.79 1.09 11.66
C ILE A 91 1.72 0.17 11.08
N LEU A 92 1.60 0.09 9.75
CA LEU A 92 0.70 -0.85 9.07
C LEU A 92 1.52 -1.97 8.44
N LYS A 93 1.15 -3.24 8.68
CA LYS A 93 1.95 -4.38 8.22
C LYS A 93 1.09 -5.50 7.66
N GLY A 94 1.45 -5.96 6.46
CA GLY A 94 1.10 -7.27 5.94
C GLY A 94 -0.32 -7.44 5.42
N PHE A 95 -0.98 -6.37 4.97
CA PHE A 95 -2.35 -6.44 4.47
C PHE A 95 -2.44 -7.13 3.11
N GLU A 96 -3.46 -7.95 2.93
CA GLU A 96 -3.83 -8.56 1.66
C GLU A 96 -5.07 -7.89 1.08
N ALA A 97 -5.05 -7.60 -0.23
CA ALA A 97 -6.17 -6.96 -0.92
C ALA A 97 -7.27 -7.99 -1.24
N ASP A 98 -8.52 -7.60 -0.98
CA ASP A 98 -9.72 -8.30 -1.41
C ASP A 98 -10.79 -7.25 -1.82
N GLY A 99 -10.81 -6.92 -3.11
CA GLY A 99 -11.66 -5.86 -3.64
C GLY A 99 -11.34 -4.48 -3.04
N ASN A 100 -12.26 -3.93 -2.27
CA ASN A 100 -12.09 -2.66 -1.55
C ASN A 100 -11.66 -2.84 -0.09
N THR A 101 -11.42 -4.06 0.35
CA THR A 101 -10.94 -4.37 1.68
C THR A 101 -9.50 -4.86 1.66
N TYR A 102 -8.80 -4.63 2.75
CA TYR A 102 -7.42 -5.04 2.97
C TYR A 102 -7.39 -5.67 4.36
N ASP A 103 -7.22 -6.98 4.39
CA ASP A 103 -7.33 -7.82 5.58
C ASP A 103 -5.98 -8.43 5.99
N ASP A 104 -6.00 -9.22 7.06
CA ASP A 104 -4.88 -10.02 7.59
C ASP A 104 -3.65 -9.20 8.02
N GLY A 105 -3.82 -7.87 8.10
CA GLY A 105 -2.76 -6.98 8.56
C GLY A 105 -2.89 -6.58 10.01
N THR A 106 -1.88 -5.87 10.48
CA THR A 106 -1.83 -5.30 11.83
C THR A 106 -1.57 -3.80 11.79
N ILE A 107 -2.03 -3.10 12.83
CA ILE A 107 -1.70 -1.71 13.10
C ILE A 107 -1.01 -1.58 14.46
N TYR A 108 0.14 -0.92 14.47
CA TYR A 108 0.85 -0.55 15.68
C TYR A 108 0.51 0.88 16.10
N ASP A 109 0.16 1.07 17.36
CA ASP A 109 -0.13 2.37 17.94
C ASP A 109 1.04 2.81 18.85
N PRO A 110 1.88 3.76 18.42
CA PRO A 110 3.00 4.24 19.22
C PRO A 110 2.56 5.05 20.45
N GLN A 111 1.31 5.51 20.52
CA GLN A 111 0.81 6.23 21.70
C GLN A 111 0.63 5.32 22.92
N ASN A 112 0.38 4.04 22.71
CA ASN A 112 0.21 3.06 23.79
C ASN A 112 1.16 1.84 23.68
N GLY A 113 1.91 1.70 22.58
CA GLY A 113 2.85 0.60 22.36
C GLY A 113 2.19 -0.73 22.04
N LYS A 114 0.92 -0.75 21.63
CA LYS A 114 0.16 -1.96 21.32
C LYS A 114 0.01 -2.18 19.82
N THR A 115 -0.04 -3.45 19.44
CA THR A 115 -0.36 -3.87 18.07
C THR A 115 -1.74 -4.52 18.07
N TYR A 116 -2.56 -4.13 17.11
CA TYR A 116 -3.92 -4.64 16.91
C TYR A 116 -4.01 -5.36 15.58
N ASP A 117 -4.87 -6.37 15.50
CA ASP A 117 -5.35 -6.84 14.22
C ASP A 117 -6.09 -5.71 13.51
N CYS A 118 -6.01 -5.65 12.20
CA CYS A 118 -6.53 -4.50 11.47
C CYS A 118 -7.13 -4.91 10.12
N LYS A 119 -8.27 -4.28 9.84
CA LYS A 119 -8.93 -4.29 8.54
C LYS A 119 -9.03 -2.87 8.00
N ILE A 120 -8.67 -2.67 6.74
CA ILE A 120 -8.81 -1.40 6.06
C ILE A 120 -9.89 -1.52 5.00
N THR A 121 -10.80 -0.55 4.93
CA THR A 121 -11.81 -0.45 3.85
C THR A 121 -11.56 0.82 3.06
N TYR A 122 -11.32 0.66 1.76
CA TYR A 122 -11.17 1.77 0.83
C TYR A 122 -12.53 2.34 0.44
N LYS A 123 -12.70 3.66 0.59
CA LYS A 123 -13.94 4.39 0.28
C LYS A 123 -13.70 5.56 -0.70
N GLY A 124 -12.72 5.43 -1.59
CA GLY A 124 -12.37 6.47 -2.54
C GLY A 124 -11.42 7.51 -1.96
N LYS A 125 -11.93 8.58 -1.38
CA LYS A 125 -11.11 9.65 -0.77
C LYS A 125 -10.77 9.38 0.69
N THR A 126 -11.31 8.35 1.29
CA THR A 126 -11.09 7.98 2.69
C THR A 126 -10.78 6.50 2.84
N LEU A 127 -10.12 6.16 3.96
CA LEU A 127 -9.96 4.80 4.46
C LEU A 127 -10.66 4.69 5.81
N ALA A 128 -11.43 3.62 6.00
CA ALA A 128 -11.86 3.20 7.33
C ALA A 128 -10.82 2.20 7.87
N ILE A 129 -10.12 2.60 8.92
CA ILE A 129 -9.10 1.79 9.60
C ILE A 129 -9.70 1.20 10.86
N ARG A 130 -9.92 -0.11 10.88
CA ARG A 130 -10.52 -0.79 12.02
C ARG A 130 -9.50 -1.67 12.71
N GLY A 131 -9.05 -1.22 13.87
CA GLY A 131 -8.20 -2.00 14.78
C GLY A 131 -9.02 -2.77 15.81
N TYR A 132 -8.63 -4.00 16.14
CA TYR A 132 -9.35 -4.85 17.09
C TYR A 132 -8.42 -5.90 17.72
N ILE A 133 -8.90 -6.49 18.83
CA ILE A 133 -8.26 -7.64 19.47
C ILE A 133 -9.26 -8.79 19.44
N GLY A 134 -8.83 -9.93 18.88
CA GLY A 134 -9.65 -11.13 18.73
C GLY A 134 -10.60 -11.03 17.53
N ILE A 135 -11.80 -10.45 17.70
CA ILE A 135 -12.79 -10.32 16.62
C ILE A 135 -13.07 -8.86 16.30
N SER A 136 -13.32 -8.55 15.01
CA SER A 136 -13.50 -7.19 14.54
C SER A 136 -14.75 -6.49 15.08
N LEU A 137 -15.71 -7.23 15.63
CA LEU A 137 -16.92 -6.69 16.23
C LEU A 137 -16.63 -5.72 17.39
N PHE A 138 -15.59 -5.98 18.19
CA PHE A 138 -15.18 -5.18 19.35
C PHE A 138 -14.04 -4.20 19.04
N GLY A 139 -13.85 -3.86 17.76
CA GLY A 139 -12.82 -2.93 17.34
C GLY A 139 -13.24 -1.46 17.40
N ARG A 140 -12.25 -0.60 17.16
CA ARG A 140 -12.41 0.83 16.94
C ARG A 140 -12.08 1.16 15.48
N THR A 141 -12.92 1.98 14.87
CA THR A 141 -12.68 2.49 13.50
C THR A 141 -12.28 3.94 13.55
N THR A 142 -11.22 4.30 12.84
CA THR A 142 -10.83 5.68 12.53
C THR A 142 -10.90 5.91 11.02
N VAL A 143 -11.10 7.17 10.62
CA VAL A 143 -11.21 7.54 9.20
C VAL A 143 -10.01 8.37 8.80
N TRP A 144 -9.26 7.89 7.80
CA TRP A 144 -8.12 8.60 7.25
C TRP A 144 -8.49 9.23 5.91
N GLU A 145 -7.98 10.42 5.64
CA GLU A 145 -8.26 11.18 4.42
C GLU A 145 -7.07 11.11 3.45
N ARG A 146 -7.33 10.96 2.16
CA ARG A 146 -6.27 10.98 1.14
C ARG A 146 -5.68 12.37 1.02
N ILE A 147 -4.36 12.47 1.00
CA ILE A 147 -3.61 13.70 0.75
C ILE A 147 -3.08 13.68 -0.68
N GLY A 148 -3.45 14.69 -1.45
CA GLY A 148 -3.07 14.82 -2.85
C GLY A 148 -3.94 13.96 -3.78
N SER A 149 -4.03 14.36 -5.02
CA SER A 149 -4.59 13.62 -6.14
C SER A 149 -3.47 12.99 -6.95
#